data_49341cfe221d82f43e5319ecad27a976
#
_entry.id   49341cfe221d82f43e5319ecad27a976
#
_cell.length_a   1.000
_cell.length_b   1.000
_cell.length_c   1.000
_cell.angle_alpha   90.00
_cell.angle_beta   90.00
_cell.angle_gamma   90.00
#
_symmetry.space_group_name_H-M   'P 1'
#
loop_
_entity.id
_entity.type
_entity.pdbx_description
1 polymer ?
#
loop_
_entity_poly.entity_id
_entity_poly.type
_entity_poly.pdbx_seq_one_letter_code
_entity_poly.pdbx_strand_id
1 'polypeptide(L)'
;PNISEGNYTVPIVMTRGASEVGLYVASGGKQSAMLGFFPLDEGDAPESYGKAVHTIATVDGVTGAKVNQPYLGNVSPDMDENTTLDWFGDDKTTTADEGIDQLLPDELKGTTNEMIKMDRTKPGNYKMSVQAHLDGASEAHIYGWVDFNQNGKFDEDERSNLATITQDGTVELTFANSKTYIDPSVNELGARVRIAKKANEIESPTGMAFSGEVEDFKTQITHPPKGELKE
;
A
#
# COMPACT_ATOMS: atom_id res chain seq x y z
N PRO A 1 14.76 13.73 14.81
CA PRO A 1 15.18 14.73 13.84
C PRO A 1 15.45 16.07 14.50
N ASN A 2 16.47 16.78 14.02
CA ASN A 2 16.72 18.16 14.41
C ASN A 2 15.95 19.09 13.47
N ILE A 3 15.10 19.94 14.02
CA ILE A 3 14.31 20.89 13.27
C ILE A 3 14.86 22.28 13.59
N SER A 4 15.31 23.01 12.58
CA SER A 4 15.70 24.40 12.70
C SER A 4 14.48 25.33 12.59
N GLU A 5 14.63 26.61 12.66
CA GLU A 5 13.55 27.59 12.68
C GLU A 5 12.54 27.41 11.53
N GLY A 6 11.22 27.49 11.82
CA GLY A 6 10.12 27.40 10.87
C GLY A 6 8.91 26.64 11.40
N ASN A 7 7.88 26.54 10.56
CA ASN A 7 6.73 25.68 10.80
C ASN A 7 6.96 24.33 10.10
N TYR A 8 7.23 23.31 10.87
CA TYR A 8 7.49 21.99 10.31
C TYR A 8 6.55 20.96 10.92
N THR A 9 6.10 20.04 10.07
CA THR A 9 5.49 18.78 10.52
C THR A 9 6.50 17.67 10.27
N VAL A 10 6.86 16.96 11.32
CA VAL A 10 7.78 15.82 11.23
C VAL A 10 7.02 14.58 11.64
N PRO A 11 6.74 13.68 10.71
CA PRO A 11 6.16 12.40 11.05
C PRO A 11 7.20 11.54 11.77
N ILE A 12 6.77 10.88 12.82
CA ILE A 12 7.58 9.92 13.58
C ILE A 12 6.73 8.67 13.74
N VAL A 13 7.17 7.58 13.15
CA VAL A 13 6.59 6.27 13.41
C VAL A 13 7.15 5.77 14.73
N MET A 14 6.27 5.49 15.68
CA MET A 14 6.67 4.91 16.96
C MET A 14 6.99 3.44 16.79
N THR A 15 8.04 2.99 17.46
CA THR A 15 8.30 1.55 17.58
C THR A 15 7.18 0.89 18.36
N ARG A 16 6.75 -0.27 17.91
CA ARG A 16 5.73 -1.07 18.57
C ARG A 16 6.11 -1.28 20.05
N GLY A 17 5.16 -1.05 20.95
CA GLY A 17 5.37 -1.15 22.40
C GLY A 17 5.99 0.10 23.03
N ALA A 18 6.24 1.18 22.30
CA ALA A 18 6.65 2.44 22.89
C ALA A 18 5.49 3.04 23.70
N SER A 19 5.70 3.28 24.98
CA SER A 19 4.72 3.89 25.87
C SER A 19 4.91 5.40 26.07
N GLU A 20 6.02 5.97 25.61
CA GLU A 20 6.37 7.37 25.82
C GLU A 20 7.01 8.00 24.59
N VAL A 21 6.63 9.24 24.30
CA VAL A 21 7.30 10.09 23.31
C VAL A 21 7.80 11.34 24.01
N GLY A 22 9.11 11.57 23.97
CA GLY A 22 9.74 12.77 24.51
C GLY A 22 9.88 13.85 23.44
N LEU A 23 9.34 15.05 23.71
CA LEU A 23 9.60 16.25 22.92
C LEU A 23 10.59 17.14 23.67
N TYR A 24 11.75 17.39 23.08
CA TYR A 24 12.75 18.29 23.63
C TYR A 24 12.86 19.55 22.78
N VAL A 25 12.69 20.71 23.41
CA VAL A 25 12.82 22.03 22.77
C VAL A 25 14.08 22.70 23.33
N ALA A 26 15.09 22.87 22.49
CA ALA A 26 16.46 23.26 22.92
C ALA A 26 16.71 24.77 23.00
N SER A 27 15.72 25.63 22.77
CA SER A 27 15.98 27.07 22.62
C SER A 27 15.09 27.95 23.49
N GLY A 28 15.65 29.09 23.93
CA GLY A 28 14.99 30.09 24.77
C GLY A 28 14.03 31.07 24.09
N GLY A 29 13.53 30.79 22.89
CA GLY A 29 12.54 31.59 22.19
C GLY A 29 11.10 31.25 22.54
N LYS A 30 10.15 32.07 22.04
CA LYS A 30 8.73 31.71 22.09
C LYS A 30 8.46 30.63 21.01
N GLN A 31 8.35 29.39 21.45
CA GLN A 31 8.11 28.24 20.58
C GLN A 31 6.89 27.50 21.07
N SER A 32 6.15 26.94 20.14
CA SER A 32 5.06 26.01 20.41
C SER A 32 5.30 24.72 19.62
N ALA A 33 5.03 23.62 20.23
CA ALA A 33 5.04 22.33 19.58
C ALA A 33 3.70 21.64 19.83
N MET A 34 3.18 21.00 18.83
CA MET A 34 1.99 20.18 18.92
C MET A 34 2.37 18.74 18.60
N LEU A 35 1.93 17.83 19.42
CA LEU A 35 2.07 16.39 19.18
C LEU A 35 0.68 15.84 18.83
N GLY A 36 0.57 15.24 17.66
CA GLY A 36 -0.62 14.55 17.23
C GLY A 36 -0.34 13.05 17.12
N PHE A 37 -1.30 12.25 17.52
CA PHE A 37 -1.30 10.80 17.31
C PHE A 37 -2.34 10.48 16.24
N PHE A 38 -1.95 9.65 15.27
CA PHE A 38 -2.84 9.23 14.21
C PHE A 38 -2.83 7.71 14.15
N PRO A 39 -3.98 7.07 13.93
CA PRO A 39 -4.01 5.66 13.59
C PRO A 39 -3.26 5.44 12.27
N LEU A 40 -2.64 4.30 12.15
CA LEU A 40 -1.83 3.93 11.00
C LEU A 40 -2.37 2.64 10.40
N ASP A 41 -2.35 2.60 9.11
CA ASP A 41 -2.44 1.43 8.27
C ASP A 41 -1.02 1.04 7.85
N GLU A 42 -0.62 -0.21 8.05
CA GLU A 42 0.75 -0.67 7.87
C GLU A 42 0.79 -1.94 7.03
N GLY A 43 1.47 -1.91 5.90
CA GLY A 43 1.67 -3.10 5.10
C GLY A 43 2.36 -4.23 5.87
N ASP A 44 1.94 -5.46 5.62
CA ASP A 44 2.31 -6.68 6.34
C ASP A 44 3.24 -7.63 5.59
N ALA A 45 3.75 -7.22 4.43
CA ALA A 45 4.79 -7.98 3.75
C ALA A 45 5.98 -8.25 4.68
N PRO A 46 6.71 -9.37 4.47
CA PRO A 46 7.93 -9.66 5.22
C PRO A 46 8.90 -8.49 5.28
N GLU A 47 9.65 -8.38 6.38
CA GLU A 47 10.53 -7.25 6.69
C GLU A 47 11.49 -6.87 5.54
N SER A 48 11.89 -7.85 4.71
CA SER A 48 12.78 -7.63 3.57
C SER A 48 12.19 -6.70 2.50
N TYR A 49 10.86 -6.61 2.39
CA TYR A 49 10.17 -5.73 1.45
C TYR A 49 10.07 -4.27 1.93
N GLY A 50 10.50 -4.04 3.17
CA GLY A 50 10.46 -2.73 3.79
C GLY A 50 9.07 -2.29 4.20
N LYS A 51 9.01 -1.33 5.10
CA LYS A 51 7.76 -0.87 5.73
C LYS A 51 7.10 0.24 4.93
N ALA A 52 5.82 0.08 4.62
CA ALA A 52 4.92 1.12 4.13
C ALA A 52 3.89 1.45 5.21
N VAL A 53 3.57 2.72 5.36
CA VAL A 53 2.66 3.20 6.41
C VAL A 53 1.80 4.33 5.87
N HIS A 54 0.50 4.30 6.16
CA HIS A 54 -0.41 5.37 5.85
C HIS A 54 -1.06 5.91 7.13
N THR A 55 -1.30 7.22 7.20
CA THR A 55 -2.12 7.78 8.27
C THR A 55 -3.58 7.75 7.85
N ILE A 56 -4.43 7.14 8.67
CA ILE A 56 -5.84 6.89 8.34
C ILE A 56 -6.82 7.68 9.21
N ALA A 57 -6.42 8.84 9.72
CA ALA A 57 -7.34 9.68 10.49
C ALA A 57 -8.59 10.02 9.67
N THR A 58 -9.76 9.60 10.16
CA THR A 58 -11.06 9.85 9.50
C THR A 58 -11.69 11.17 9.90
N VAL A 59 -11.18 11.80 10.96
CA VAL A 59 -11.66 13.07 11.48
C VAL A 59 -10.50 13.99 11.79
N ASP A 60 -10.55 15.21 11.30
CA ASP A 60 -9.59 16.25 11.66
C ASP A 60 -9.73 16.59 13.15
N GLY A 61 -8.66 16.42 13.90
CA GLY A 61 -8.64 16.58 15.36
C GLY A 61 -8.86 18.01 15.84
N VAL A 62 -8.77 19.01 14.97
CA VAL A 62 -8.94 20.43 15.28
C VAL A 62 -10.34 20.89 14.89
N THR A 63 -10.75 20.59 13.68
CA THR A 63 -12.03 21.09 13.10
C THR A 63 -13.18 20.11 13.28
N GLY A 64 -12.92 18.84 13.58
CA GLY A 64 -13.91 17.77 13.58
C GLY A 64 -14.46 17.42 12.21
N ALA A 65 -13.87 17.96 11.14
CA ALA A 65 -14.29 17.66 9.77
C ALA A 65 -13.87 16.26 9.35
N LYS A 66 -14.69 15.60 8.52
CA LYS A 66 -14.32 14.33 7.92
C LYS A 66 -13.07 14.50 7.06
N VAL A 67 -12.11 13.61 7.24
CA VAL A 67 -10.93 13.48 6.37
C VAL A 67 -11.22 12.36 5.39
N ASN A 68 -11.14 12.66 4.09
CA ASN A 68 -11.32 11.66 3.05
C ASN A 68 -10.14 10.68 3.07
N GLN A 69 -10.44 9.41 2.98
CA GLN A 69 -9.47 8.33 2.89
C GLN A 69 -9.77 7.49 1.66
N PRO A 70 -9.10 7.73 0.53
CA PRO A 70 -9.20 6.84 -0.62
C PRO A 70 -8.78 5.43 -0.20
N TYR A 71 -9.46 4.42 -0.74
CA TYR A 71 -9.21 3.04 -0.34
C TYR A 71 -9.37 2.06 -1.51
N LEU A 72 -8.87 0.85 -1.32
CA LEU A 72 -8.89 -0.25 -2.27
C LEU A 72 -9.96 -1.28 -1.86
N GLY A 73 -10.49 -2.04 -2.82
CA GLY A 73 -11.44 -3.11 -2.53
C GLY A 73 -12.78 -2.62 -1.97
N ASN A 74 -13.29 -3.28 -0.94
CA ASN A 74 -14.66 -3.07 -0.43
C ASN A 74 -14.73 -2.54 1.01
N VAL A 75 -13.62 -2.44 1.69
CA VAL A 75 -13.53 -1.99 3.09
C VAL A 75 -12.64 -0.76 3.15
N SER A 76 -13.01 0.20 3.96
CA SER A 76 -12.18 1.40 4.17
C SER A 76 -11.03 1.08 5.13
N PRO A 77 -9.91 1.84 5.05
CA PRO A 77 -8.75 1.61 5.90
C PRO A 77 -9.11 1.50 7.38
N ASP A 78 -8.56 0.56 8.06
CA ASP A 78 -8.68 0.39 9.49
C ASP A 78 -7.31 0.52 10.19
N MET A 79 -7.29 0.38 11.50
CA MET A 79 -6.07 0.57 12.27
C MET A 79 -5.42 -0.77 12.56
N ASP A 80 -4.19 -0.91 12.12
CA ASP A 80 -3.42 -2.12 12.38
C ASP A 80 -2.91 -2.22 13.80
N GLU A 81 -3.50 -3.14 14.52
CA GLU A 81 -3.03 -3.56 15.83
C GLU A 81 -2.36 -4.93 15.72
N ASN A 82 -1.06 -5.00 15.96
CA ASN A 82 -0.31 -6.27 16.00
C ASN A 82 -0.16 -7.02 14.69
N THR A 83 0.03 -6.31 13.60
CA THR A 83 0.32 -6.86 12.27
C THR A 83 1.44 -7.90 12.32
N THR A 84 1.20 -9.10 11.81
CA THR A 84 2.22 -10.09 11.57
C THR A 84 2.77 -9.89 10.16
N LEU A 85 4.08 -9.91 9.97
CA LEU A 85 4.71 -9.69 8.67
C LEU A 85 4.72 -10.99 7.85
N ASP A 86 3.56 -11.46 7.46
CA ASP A 86 3.36 -12.75 6.79
C ASP A 86 2.37 -12.71 5.61
N TRP A 87 2.04 -11.55 5.09
CA TRP A 87 1.07 -11.29 4.02
C TRP A 87 -0.41 -11.48 4.40
N PHE A 88 -0.72 -11.68 5.67
CA PHE A 88 -2.07 -11.97 6.16
C PHE A 88 -2.34 -11.33 7.52
N GLY A 89 -1.54 -10.33 7.89
CA GLY A 89 -1.51 -9.82 9.25
C GLY A 89 -2.43 -8.65 9.52
N ASP A 90 -2.66 -7.79 8.55
CA ASP A 90 -3.45 -6.56 8.66
C ASP A 90 -4.97 -6.82 8.69
N ASP A 91 -5.41 -7.90 8.08
CA ASP A 91 -6.83 -8.26 8.02
C ASP A 91 -7.43 -8.85 9.31
N LYS A 92 -6.68 -8.95 10.39
CA LYS A 92 -7.11 -9.69 11.60
C LYS A 92 -7.86 -8.85 12.64
N THR A 93 -8.09 -7.60 12.38
CA THR A 93 -8.67 -6.67 13.36
C THR A 93 -10.18 -6.58 13.30
N THR A 94 -10.82 -7.05 12.27
CA THR A 94 -12.27 -7.04 12.11
C THR A 94 -12.87 -8.42 12.34
N THR A 95 -14.08 -8.47 12.91
CA THR A 95 -14.83 -9.72 13.10
C THR A 95 -15.28 -10.39 11.80
N ALA A 96 -14.98 -9.77 10.66
CA ALA A 96 -15.29 -10.28 9.34
C ALA A 96 -14.19 -11.19 8.76
N ASP A 97 -13.03 -11.23 9.40
CA ASP A 97 -11.83 -11.92 8.90
C ASP A 97 -11.82 -13.42 9.18
N GLU A 98 -12.90 -13.94 9.69
CA GLU A 98 -13.06 -15.37 10.01
C GLU A 98 -13.09 -16.29 8.77
N GLY A 99 -12.44 -15.97 7.77
CA GLY A 99 -12.44 -16.80 6.59
C GLY A 99 -11.22 -16.57 5.74
N ILE A 100 -10.22 -15.95 6.34
CA ILE A 100 -8.97 -15.65 5.68
C ILE A 100 -8.05 -16.87 5.67
N ASP A 101 -8.53 -17.89 5.12
CA ASP A 101 -7.75 -18.86 4.37
C ASP A 101 -7.48 -18.34 2.95
N GLN A 102 -7.58 -17.02 2.77
CA GLN A 102 -7.65 -16.38 1.49
C GLN A 102 -6.33 -15.76 1.15
N LEU A 103 -5.98 -15.95 -0.09
CA LEU A 103 -4.76 -15.41 -0.67
C LEU A 103 -4.79 -13.89 -0.84
N LEU A 104 -5.94 -13.27 -0.55
CA LEU A 104 -6.14 -11.83 -0.66
C LEU A 104 -6.82 -11.28 0.58
N PRO A 105 -6.45 -10.06 0.98
CA PRO A 105 -7.20 -9.26 1.94
C PRO A 105 -8.68 -9.10 1.54
N ASP A 106 -9.55 -9.02 2.52
CA ASP A 106 -10.98 -8.84 2.28
C ASP A 106 -11.27 -7.56 1.49
N GLU A 107 -10.50 -6.53 1.71
CA GLU A 107 -10.54 -5.25 1.03
C GLU A 107 -10.37 -5.39 -0.48
N LEU A 108 -9.62 -6.38 -0.92
CA LEU A 108 -9.32 -6.62 -2.33
C LEU A 108 -10.16 -7.71 -2.98
N LYS A 109 -11.09 -8.34 -2.27
CA LYS A 109 -11.92 -9.46 -2.80
C LYS A 109 -12.75 -9.12 -4.02
N GLY A 110 -13.12 -7.88 -4.19
CA GLY A 110 -13.87 -7.42 -5.36
C GLY A 110 -13.03 -7.15 -6.59
N THR A 111 -11.72 -7.33 -6.51
CA THR A 111 -10.79 -7.00 -7.60
C THR A 111 -10.51 -8.21 -8.47
N THR A 112 -9.83 -7.99 -9.58
CA THR A 112 -9.26 -9.04 -10.43
C THR A 112 -7.76 -9.16 -10.29
N ASN A 113 -7.20 -8.56 -9.26
CA ASN A 113 -5.77 -8.51 -8.97
C ASN A 113 -5.20 -9.84 -8.49
N GLU A 114 -6.04 -10.79 -8.07
CA GLU A 114 -5.63 -12.18 -7.80
C GLU A 114 -4.84 -12.79 -8.94
N MET A 115 -5.00 -12.25 -10.15
CA MET A 115 -4.42 -12.80 -11.35
C MET A 115 -3.69 -11.73 -12.14
N ILE A 116 -2.39 -11.80 -12.15
CA ILE A 116 -1.57 -11.07 -13.11
C ILE A 116 -1.53 -11.89 -14.39
N LYS A 117 -2.03 -11.29 -15.47
CA LYS A 117 -1.98 -11.93 -16.78
C LYS A 117 -0.62 -11.71 -17.41
N MET A 118 0.09 -12.80 -17.61
CA MET A 118 1.40 -12.81 -18.24
C MET A 118 1.29 -12.97 -19.75
N ASP A 119 1.76 -11.99 -20.50
CA ASP A 119 1.99 -12.14 -21.95
C ASP A 119 3.45 -12.55 -22.19
N ARG A 120 3.66 -13.84 -22.45
CA ARG A 120 5.00 -14.39 -22.70
C ARG A 120 5.62 -13.88 -24.00
N THR A 121 4.84 -13.34 -24.91
CA THR A 121 5.36 -12.77 -26.16
C THR A 121 5.91 -11.36 -25.96
N LYS A 122 5.60 -10.75 -24.84
CA LYS A 122 6.03 -9.41 -24.45
C LYS A 122 6.52 -9.41 -23.01
N PRO A 123 7.75 -9.82 -22.75
CA PRO A 123 8.31 -9.74 -21.41
C PRO A 123 8.12 -8.34 -20.83
N GLY A 124 7.66 -8.28 -19.59
CA GLY A 124 7.45 -7.01 -18.89
C GLY A 124 6.09 -6.32 -19.10
N ASN A 125 5.15 -6.96 -19.77
CA ASN A 125 3.80 -6.40 -19.95
C ASN A 125 2.76 -7.15 -19.10
N TYR A 126 2.84 -6.97 -17.78
CA TYR A 126 1.90 -7.53 -16.82
C TYR A 126 0.84 -6.51 -16.45
N LYS A 127 -0.33 -6.97 -16.09
CA LYS A 127 -1.47 -6.15 -15.70
C LYS A 127 -2.18 -6.70 -14.47
N MET A 128 -2.61 -5.77 -13.62
CA MET A 128 -3.39 -6.05 -12.42
C MET A 128 -4.57 -5.10 -12.40
N SER A 129 -5.78 -5.60 -12.21
CA SER A 129 -6.95 -4.77 -12.00
C SER A 129 -7.21 -4.60 -10.50
N VAL A 130 -7.46 -3.38 -10.07
CA VAL A 130 -7.70 -3.02 -8.67
C VAL A 130 -8.97 -2.21 -8.59
N GLN A 131 -9.85 -2.52 -7.66
CA GLN A 131 -11.00 -1.68 -7.33
C GLN A 131 -10.57 -0.58 -6.38
N ALA A 132 -10.94 0.66 -6.67
CA ALA A 132 -10.53 1.81 -5.89
C ALA A 132 -11.67 2.80 -5.66
N HIS A 133 -11.65 3.45 -4.52
CA HIS A 133 -12.67 4.37 -4.03
C HIS A 133 -12.03 5.68 -3.55
N LEU A 134 -12.74 6.79 -3.78
CA LEU A 134 -12.29 8.13 -3.40
C LEU A 134 -12.71 8.53 -1.99
N ASP A 135 -13.78 7.95 -1.47
CA ASP A 135 -14.42 8.36 -0.21
C ASP A 135 -14.68 9.88 -0.14
N GLY A 136 -15.01 10.48 -1.27
CA GLY A 136 -15.26 11.92 -1.38
C GLY A 136 -14.02 12.79 -1.62
N ALA A 137 -12.83 12.22 -1.79
CA ALA A 137 -11.69 12.94 -2.35
C ALA A 137 -11.96 13.30 -3.82
N SER A 138 -11.34 14.37 -4.32
CA SER A 138 -11.49 14.78 -5.72
C SER A 138 -10.71 13.90 -6.68
N GLU A 139 -9.62 13.34 -6.20
CA GLU A 139 -8.76 12.39 -6.93
C GLU A 139 -7.96 11.53 -5.96
N ALA A 140 -7.51 10.38 -6.44
CA ALA A 140 -6.52 9.55 -5.76
C ALA A 140 -5.56 8.92 -6.77
N HIS A 141 -4.40 8.57 -6.29
CA HIS A 141 -3.28 8.02 -7.05
C HIS A 141 -2.94 6.64 -6.55
N ILE A 142 -2.55 5.75 -7.45
CA ILE A 142 -2.29 4.35 -7.12
C ILE A 142 -1.00 3.91 -7.80
N TYR A 143 -0.14 3.24 -7.05
CA TYR A 143 0.98 2.46 -7.54
C TYR A 143 0.89 1.03 -7.01
N GLY A 144 1.33 0.08 -7.82
CA GLY A 144 1.51 -1.31 -7.42
C GLY A 144 2.95 -1.76 -7.64
N TRP A 145 3.39 -2.72 -6.86
CA TRP A 145 4.66 -3.43 -7.01
C TRP A 145 4.41 -4.93 -6.98
N VAL A 146 5.19 -5.67 -7.74
CA VAL A 146 5.17 -7.13 -7.73
C VAL A 146 6.60 -7.62 -7.79
N ASP A 147 6.99 -8.46 -6.83
CA ASP A 147 8.32 -9.07 -6.79
C ASP A 147 8.44 -10.16 -7.88
N PHE A 148 8.66 -9.72 -9.12
CA PHE A 148 8.75 -10.60 -10.27
C PHE A 148 9.99 -11.48 -10.25
N ASN A 149 11.08 -10.98 -9.70
CA ASN A 149 12.36 -11.68 -9.65
C ASN A 149 12.53 -12.52 -8.38
N GLN A 150 11.58 -12.46 -7.45
CA GLN A 150 11.52 -13.23 -6.20
C GLN A 150 12.75 -13.01 -5.31
N ASN A 151 13.29 -11.79 -5.30
CA ASN A 151 14.44 -11.45 -4.48
C ASN A 151 14.06 -10.99 -3.05
N GLY A 152 12.77 -10.91 -2.74
CA GLY A 152 12.26 -10.49 -1.44
C GLY A 152 12.26 -8.97 -1.25
N LYS A 153 12.17 -8.21 -2.33
CA LYS A 153 12.11 -6.74 -2.35
C LYS A 153 11.19 -6.29 -3.47
N PHE A 154 10.79 -5.02 -3.43
CA PHE A 154 10.13 -4.35 -4.54
C PHE A 154 11.14 -3.42 -5.21
N ASP A 155 11.63 -3.82 -6.37
CA ASP A 155 12.60 -3.06 -7.14
C ASP A 155 11.91 -1.98 -8.01
N GLU A 156 12.67 -1.02 -8.53
CA GLU A 156 12.12 0.09 -9.30
C GLU A 156 11.46 -0.36 -10.62
N ASP A 157 12.00 -1.39 -11.25
CA ASP A 157 11.47 -1.95 -12.51
C ASP A 157 10.28 -2.90 -12.27
N GLU A 158 9.92 -3.15 -11.03
CA GLU A 158 8.77 -3.94 -10.61
C GLU A 158 7.54 -3.08 -10.27
N ARG A 159 7.68 -1.76 -10.39
CA ARG A 159 6.59 -0.81 -10.16
C ARG A 159 5.69 -0.67 -11.38
N SER A 160 4.39 -0.56 -11.12
CA SER A 160 3.39 -0.24 -12.15
C SER A 160 3.53 1.19 -12.69
N ASN A 161 2.80 1.50 -13.75
CA ASN A 161 2.47 2.87 -14.09
C ASN A 161 1.69 3.52 -12.93
N LEU A 162 1.78 4.85 -12.86
CA LEU A 162 0.86 5.62 -12.01
C LEU A 162 -0.55 5.53 -12.59
N ALA A 163 -1.51 5.12 -11.77
CA ALA A 163 -2.92 5.27 -12.06
C ALA A 163 -3.50 6.43 -11.24
N THR A 164 -4.41 7.18 -11.83
CA THR A 164 -5.14 8.27 -11.17
C THR A 164 -6.62 8.06 -11.40
N ILE A 165 -7.40 8.12 -10.31
CA ILE A 165 -8.85 8.04 -10.36
C ILE A 165 -9.48 9.36 -9.93
N THR A 166 -10.59 9.72 -10.59
CA THR A 166 -11.45 10.86 -10.25
C THR A 166 -12.89 10.44 -10.00
N GLN A 167 -13.14 9.16 -10.01
CA GLN A 167 -14.37 8.49 -9.64
C GLN A 167 -14.07 7.07 -9.16
N ASP A 168 -14.93 6.52 -8.36
CA ASP A 168 -14.84 5.13 -7.91
C ASP A 168 -14.92 4.16 -9.08
N GLY A 169 -14.17 3.07 -9.00
CA GLY A 169 -14.20 2.02 -10.02
C GLY A 169 -12.94 1.18 -10.10
N THR A 170 -12.93 0.30 -11.09
CA THR A 170 -11.79 -0.57 -11.36
C THR A 170 -10.77 0.17 -12.21
N VAL A 171 -9.51 0.10 -11.82
CA VAL A 171 -8.37 0.66 -12.53
C VAL A 171 -7.38 -0.45 -12.90
N GLU A 172 -6.71 -0.31 -14.04
CA GLU A 172 -5.69 -1.24 -14.47
C GLU A 172 -4.29 -0.67 -14.18
N LEU A 173 -3.52 -1.41 -13.40
CA LEU A 173 -2.10 -1.18 -13.20
C LEU A 173 -1.31 -1.97 -14.23
N THR A 174 -0.40 -1.34 -14.93
CA THR A 174 0.44 -1.96 -15.96
C THR A 174 1.90 -1.97 -15.50
N PHE A 175 2.51 -3.14 -15.52
CA PHE A 175 3.92 -3.37 -15.16
C PHE A 175 4.72 -3.56 -16.45
N ALA A 176 5.05 -2.48 -17.11
CA ALA A 176 5.72 -2.50 -18.42
C ALA A 176 7.24 -2.60 -18.34
N ASN A 177 7.82 -2.36 -17.19
CA ASN A 177 9.28 -2.27 -17.00
C ASN A 177 9.90 -3.57 -16.49
N SER A 178 9.12 -4.51 -16.01
CA SER A 178 9.65 -5.79 -15.56
C SER A 178 10.31 -6.53 -16.70
N LYS A 179 11.59 -6.84 -16.52
CA LYS A 179 12.39 -7.62 -17.48
C LYS A 179 12.48 -9.09 -17.09
N THR A 180 11.85 -9.45 -16.00
CA THR A 180 11.96 -10.78 -15.42
C THR A 180 10.99 -11.71 -16.11
N TYR A 181 11.52 -12.83 -16.56
CA TYR A 181 10.72 -13.97 -17.01
C TYR A 181 10.28 -14.79 -15.79
N ILE A 182 8.99 -14.97 -15.64
CA ILE A 182 8.45 -15.79 -14.56
C ILE A 182 8.38 -17.25 -15.03
N ASP A 183 9.01 -18.14 -14.24
CA ASP A 183 8.90 -19.57 -14.50
C ASP A 183 7.43 -20.03 -14.44
N PRO A 184 6.97 -20.87 -15.41
CA PRO A 184 5.59 -21.35 -15.42
C PRO A 184 5.14 -22.16 -14.19
N SER A 185 6.08 -22.60 -13.38
CA SER A 185 5.78 -23.27 -12.10
C SER A 185 5.47 -22.32 -10.95
N VAL A 186 5.78 -21.02 -11.11
CA VAL A 186 5.49 -19.99 -10.11
C VAL A 186 4.03 -19.57 -10.26
N ASN A 187 3.24 -19.75 -9.22
CA ASN A 187 1.81 -19.45 -9.21
C ASN A 187 1.47 -18.22 -8.39
N GLU A 188 2.36 -17.79 -7.51
CA GLU A 188 2.15 -16.67 -6.60
C GLU A 188 3.40 -15.80 -6.49
N LEU A 189 3.21 -14.49 -6.39
CA LEU A 189 4.26 -13.51 -6.13
C LEU A 189 3.83 -12.55 -5.03
N GLY A 190 4.79 -12.02 -4.28
CA GLY A 190 4.52 -10.94 -3.35
C GLY A 190 4.12 -9.69 -4.10
N ALA A 191 3.10 -9.01 -3.63
CA ALA A 191 2.61 -7.77 -4.23
C ALA A 191 2.26 -6.75 -3.14
N ARG A 192 2.38 -5.47 -3.49
CA ARG A 192 1.96 -4.33 -2.69
C ARG A 192 1.22 -3.34 -3.57
N VAL A 193 0.10 -2.83 -3.11
CA VAL A 193 -0.61 -1.72 -3.75
C VAL A 193 -0.77 -0.59 -2.73
N ARG A 194 -0.51 0.64 -3.16
CA ARG A 194 -0.68 1.83 -2.33
C ARG A 194 -1.59 2.83 -3.03
N ILE A 195 -2.53 3.39 -2.30
CA ILE A 195 -3.39 4.47 -2.75
C ILE A 195 -3.24 5.68 -1.84
N ALA A 196 -3.17 6.88 -2.42
CA ALA A 196 -3.12 8.13 -1.64
C ALA A 196 -3.67 9.31 -2.45
N LYS A 197 -3.99 10.41 -1.77
CA LYS A 197 -4.39 11.68 -2.41
C LYS A 197 -3.24 12.38 -3.13
N LYS A 198 -1.99 12.02 -2.85
CA LYS A 198 -0.81 12.61 -3.47
C LYS A 198 0.13 11.53 -3.98
N ALA A 199 0.40 11.56 -5.28
CA ALA A 199 1.27 10.57 -5.92
C ALA A 199 2.67 10.52 -5.32
N ASN A 200 3.26 11.67 -4.96
CA ASN A 200 4.61 11.74 -4.42
C ASN A 200 4.78 11.11 -3.02
N GLU A 201 3.69 10.82 -2.32
CA GLU A 201 3.74 10.13 -1.02
C GLU A 201 3.87 8.61 -1.18
N ILE A 202 3.55 8.09 -2.36
CA ILE A 202 3.52 6.66 -2.68
C ILE A 202 4.41 6.28 -3.88
N GLU A 203 5.34 7.12 -4.31
CA GLU A 203 6.28 6.79 -5.40
C GLU A 203 7.27 5.67 -5.04
N SER A 204 7.47 5.45 -3.75
CA SER A 204 8.29 4.37 -3.20
C SER A 204 7.40 3.24 -2.68
N PRO A 205 7.84 1.98 -2.75
CA PRO A 205 7.15 0.88 -2.08
C PRO A 205 7.19 0.99 -0.56
N THR A 206 8.02 1.87 -0.02
CA THR A 206 8.22 2.05 1.43
C THR A 206 8.01 3.50 1.84
N GLY A 207 7.90 3.73 3.14
CA GLY A 207 7.78 5.07 3.71
C GLY A 207 6.34 5.44 4.03
N MET A 208 6.17 6.68 4.51
CA MET A 208 4.90 7.17 5.03
C MET A 208 4.12 7.96 3.98
N ALA A 209 2.82 7.71 3.89
CA ALA A 209 1.83 8.55 3.23
C ALA A 209 0.85 9.13 4.27
N PHE A 210 0.22 10.27 3.92
CA PHE A 210 -0.67 11.00 4.84
C PHE A 210 -2.15 10.82 4.50
N SER A 211 -2.47 9.86 3.67
CA SER A 211 -3.83 9.48 3.30
C SER A 211 -3.83 8.12 2.61
N GLY A 212 -5.01 7.53 2.47
CA GLY A 212 -5.17 6.27 1.79
C GLY A 212 -4.69 5.08 2.61
N GLU A 213 -4.29 4.03 1.94
CA GLU A 213 -3.88 2.76 2.56
C GLU A 213 -2.82 2.02 1.74
N VAL A 214 -2.28 0.98 2.33
CA VAL A 214 -1.39 0.01 1.70
C VAL A 214 -1.93 -1.40 1.89
N GLU A 215 -1.95 -2.17 0.81
CA GLU A 215 -2.33 -3.57 0.80
C GLU A 215 -1.18 -4.45 0.33
N ASP A 216 -0.81 -5.41 1.15
CA ASP A 216 0.20 -6.41 0.88
C ASP A 216 -0.44 -7.80 0.75
N PHE A 217 -0.16 -8.50 -0.32
CA PHE A 217 -0.78 -9.79 -0.57
C PHE A 217 0.07 -10.69 -1.47
N LYS A 218 -0.32 -11.97 -1.54
CA LYS A 218 0.19 -12.90 -2.53
C LYS A 218 -0.73 -12.90 -3.74
N THR A 219 -0.24 -12.34 -4.85
CA THR A 219 -1.00 -12.34 -6.09
C THR A 219 -0.79 -13.62 -6.89
N GLN A 220 -1.85 -14.13 -7.49
CA GLN A 220 -1.78 -15.31 -8.35
C GLN A 220 -1.43 -14.93 -9.78
N ILE A 221 -0.71 -15.81 -10.46
CA ILE A 221 -0.29 -15.62 -11.84
C ILE A 221 -1.05 -16.56 -12.75
N THR A 222 -1.73 -16.00 -13.73
CA THR A 222 -2.33 -16.77 -14.81
C THR A 222 -1.31 -17.03 -15.89
N HIS A 223 -0.94 -18.28 -16.07
CA HIS A 223 -0.09 -18.71 -17.17
C HIS A 223 -0.91 -19.07 -18.41
N PRO A 224 -0.43 -18.76 -19.64
CA PRO A 224 -1.07 -19.24 -20.85
C PRO A 224 -1.06 -20.78 -20.86
N PRO A 225 -2.08 -21.42 -21.46
CA PRO A 225 -2.14 -22.88 -21.58
C PRO A 225 -0.86 -23.46 -22.23
N LYS A 226 -0.40 -24.59 -21.72
CA LYS A 226 0.70 -25.33 -22.34
C LYS A 226 0.31 -25.72 -23.77
N GLY A 227 0.93 -25.13 -24.78
CA GLY A 227 0.66 -25.43 -26.17
C GLY A 227 0.48 -24.20 -27.07
N GLU A 228 0.30 -23.02 -26.51
CA GLU A 228 0.18 -21.76 -27.27
C GLU A 228 1.50 -21.00 -27.45
N LEU A 229 2.64 -21.63 -27.22
CA LEU A 229 3.92 -21.07 -27.63
C LEU A 229 3.99 -21.11 -29.16
N LYS A 230 3.63 -20.01 -29.81
CA LYS A 230 4.06 -19.79 -31.19
C LYS A 230 5.55 -19.47 -31.14
N GLU A 231 6.34 -20.37 -31.72
CA GLU A 231 7.75 -20.12 -32.03
C GLU A 231 7.93 -18.89 -32.89
#